data_5b13783eac61c91aa99046717c203690
#
_entry.id   5b13783eac61c91aa99046717c203690
#
_cell.length_a   1.000
_cell.length_b   1.000
_cell.length_c   1.000
_cell.angle_alpha   90.00
_cell.angle_beta   90.00
_cell.angle_gamma   90.00
#
_symmetry.space_group_name_H-M   'P 1'
#
loop_
_entity.id
_entity.type
_entity.pdbx_description
1 polymer ?
#
loop_
_entity_poly.entity_id
_entity_poly.type
_entity_poly.pdbx_seq_one_letter_code
_entity_poly.pdbx_strand_id
1 'polypeptide(L)'
;MGRVVIWVTIIIVLFPVLWIVMSSFSAGDSFFLSSLFPKKFSIEHYTSLFQETNFMLWTWNSVKLCLIVAAIQLAMTSLAAYAFSRLRFTGRKYGLMSLLVLQVFPSSMAVAGYYILIYEFGLVDSNAALIFVLAGGSAYNIWLLKSYIDGLPKELDEAAMVDGATHFQVFRKIILPLAAPQLAVIFLFSFIATYSEYVITSIFLQ
;
A
#
# COMPACT_ATOMS: atom_id res chain seq x y z
N MET A 1 18.46 -12.62 27.07
CA MET A 1 18.97 -12.58 25.70
C MET A 1 18.00 -11.89 24.72
N GLY A 2 16.73 -12.24 24.63
CA GLY A 2 15.80 -11.64 23.63
C GLY A 2 15.68 -10.12 23.68
N ARG A 3 15.60 -9.50 24.86
CA ARG A 3 15.52 -8.02 24.98
C ARG A 3 16.76 -7.29 24.43
N VAL A 4 17.94 -7.85 24.63
CA VAL A 4 19.19 -7.26 24.12
C VAL A 4 19.21 -7.31 22.60
N VAL A 5 18.82 -8.42 21.99
CA VAL A 5 18.71 -8.56 20.54
C VAL A 5 17.73 -7.52 19.97
N ILE A 6 16.55 -7.36 20.59
CA ILE A 6 15.56 -6.37 20.16
C ILE A 6 16.15 -4.95 20.19
N TRP A 7 16.78 -4.54 21.28
CA TRP A 7 17.36 -3.20 21.39
C TRP A 7 18.49 -2.95 20.40
N VAL A 8 19.37 -3.93 20.20
CA VAL A 8 20.45 -3.85 19.21
C VAL A 8 19.85 -3.69 17.79
N THR A 9 18.84 -4.50 17.44
CA THR A 9 18.16 -4.40 16.14
C THR A 9 17.52 -3.03 15.95
N ILE A 10 16.84 -2.49 16.97
CA ILE A 10 16.22 -1.16 16.91
C ILE A 10 17.29 -0.09 16.65
N ILE A 11 18.41 -0.13 17.35
CA ILE A 11 19.50 0.85 17.15
C ILE A 11 20.05 0.76 15.73
N ILE A 12 20.30 -0.44 15.21
CA ILE A 12 20.82 -0.63 13.85
C ILE A 12 19.83 -0.09 12.80
N VAL A 13 18.53 -0.37 12.96
CA VAL A 13 17.50 0.07 12.01
C VAL A 13 17.26 1.59 12.09
N LEU A 14 17.33 2.17 13.27
CA LEU A 14 17.12 3.62 13.46
C LEU A 14 18.33 4.46 13.08
N PHE A 15 19.53 3.87 13.04
CA PHE A 15 20.76 4.63 12.73
C PHE A 15 20.72 5.34 11.38
N PRO A 16 20.34 4.71 10.24
CA PRO A 16 20.21 5.40 8.96
C PRO A 16 19.15 6.52 9.00
N VAL A 17 18.05 6.30 9.70
CA VAL A 17 16.98 7.30 9.86
C VAL A 17 17.49 8.51 10.62
N LEU A 18 18.20 8.29 11.73
CA LEU A 18 18.84 9.34 12.51
C LEU A 18 19.83 10.14 11.65
N TRP A 19 20.64 9.45 10.85
CA TRP A 19 21.58 10.07 9.93
C TRP A 19 20.88 11.01 8.94
N ILE A 20 19.82 10.56 8.31
CA ILE A 20 19.03 11.38 7.36
C ILE A 20 18.44 12.61 8.05
N VAL A 21 17.85 12.42 9.24
CA VAL A 21 17.27 13.52 10.02
C VAL A 21 18.34 14.53 10.41
N MET A 22 19.51 14.10 10.88
CA MET A 22 20.60 15.01 11.22
C MET A 22 21.17 15.73 9.99
N SER A 23 21.27 15.04 8.85
CA SER A 23 21.70 15.63 7.59
C SER A 23 20.75 16.73 7.11
N SER A 24 19.44 16.57 7.30
CA SER A 24 18.45 17.56 6.89
C SER A 24 18.56 18.89 7.63
N PHE A 25 19.18 18.91 8.80
CA PHE A 25 19.46 20.11 9.58
C PHE A 25 20.89 20.65 9.38
N SER A 26 21.67 20.11 8.45
CA SER A 26 23.02 20.62 8.18
C SER A 26 22.99 21.86 7.28
N ALA A 27 23.79 22.87 7.59
CA ALA A 27 23.98 24.02 6.71
C ALA A 27 24.86 23.66 5.51
N GLY A 28 24.51 24.14 4.31
CA GLY A 28 25.26 23.98 3.05
C GLY A 28 24.84 22.78 2.21
N ASP A 29 25.28 22.74 0.95
CA ASP A 29 24.82 21.82 -0.11
C ASP A 29 25.41 20.40 -0.03
N SER A 30 26.12 20.06 1.04
CA SER A 30 26.74 18.75 1.17
C SER A 30 25.75 17.70 1.69
N PHE A 31 25.41 16.74 0.86
CA PHE A 31 24.59 15.57 1.24
C PHE A 31 25.30 14.62 2.21
N PHE A 32 26.64 14.75 2.35
CA PHE A 32 27.43 13.88 3.22
C PHE A 32 27.91 14.63 4.43
N LEU A 33 27.35 14.30 5.59
CA LEU A 33 27.91 14.74 6.85
C LEU A 33 29.26 14.06 7.12
N SER A 34 30.28 14.85 7.46
CA SER A 34 31.54 14.30 7.95
C SER A 34 31.46 13.79 9.40
N SER A 35 30.35 14.05 10.07
CA SER A 35 30.04 13.63 11.45
C SER A 35 28.53 13.41 11.61
N LEU A 36 28.12 12.57 12.58
CA LEU A 36 26.73 12.28 12.87
C LEU A 36 25.88 13.53 13.21
N PHE A 37 26.53 14.52 13.82
CA PHE A 37 25.88 15.78 14.17
C PHE A 37 26.38 16.92 13.25
N PRO A 38 25.47 17.75 12.72
CA PRO A 38 25.85 18.87 11.88
C PRO A 38 26.69 19.87 12.67
N LYS A 39 27.76 20.40 12.05
CA LYS A 39 28.61 21.44 12.66
C LYS A 39 27.88 22.77 12.82
N LYS A 40 26.93 23.05 11.95
CA LYS A 40 26.02 24.21 12.02
C LYS A 40 24.59 23.69 11.74
N PHE A 41 23.69 23.97 12.66
CA PHE A 41 22.27 23.72 12.48
C PHE A 41 21.66 24.81 11.61
N SER A 42 20.91 24.40 10.57
CA SER A 42 20.15 25.26 9.68
C SER A 42 18.81 24.62 9.34
N ILE A 43 17.80 25.45 9.17
CA ILE A 43 16.48 25.05 8.62
C ILE A 43 16.33 25.54 7.17
N GLU A 44 17.41 26.02 6.55
CA GLU A 44 17.43 26.63 5.24
C GLU A 44 16.85 25.68 4.15
N HIS A 45 17.24 24.40 4.20
CA HIS A 45 16.68 23.39 3.28
C HIS A 45 15.15 23.29 3.35
N TYR A 46 14.59 23.41 4.57
CA TYR A 46 13.14 23.40 4.74
C TYR A 46 12.50 24.68 4.23
N THR A 47 13.09 25.84 4.51
CA THR A 47 12.57 27.12 4.03
C THR A 47 12.61 27.22 2.52
N SER A 48 13.71 26.84 1.87
CA SER A 48 13.84 26.79 0.42
C SER A 48 12.84 25.81 -0.19
N LEU A 49 12.68 24.62 0.40
CA LEU A 49 11.72 23.62 -0.07
C LEU A 49 10.29 24.15 -0.11
N PHE A 50 9.87 24.88 0.92
CA PHE A 50 8.50 25.41 1.01
C PHE A 50 8.30 26.71 0.25
N GLN A 51 9.34 27.55 0.09
CA GLN A 51 9.22 28.87 -0.52
C GLN A 51 9.58 28.87 -2.01
N GLU A 52 10.53 28.03 -2.43
CA GLU A 52 11.09 28.05 -3.77
C GLU A 52 10.56 26.91 -4.65
N THR A 53 9.82 25.95 -4.06
CA THR A 53 9.28 24.81 -4.81
C THR A 53 7.79 24.62 -4.59
N ASN A 54 7.16 23.82 -5.46
CA ASN A 54 5.76 23.42 -5.33
C ASN A 54 5.59 22.17 -4.44
N PHE A 55 6.45 22.01 -3.42
CA PHE A 55 6.49 20.81 -2.58
C PHE A 55 5.13 20.45 -1.97
N MET A 56 4.39 21.43 -1.46
CA MET A 56 3.05 21.20 -0.88
C MET A 56 2.06 20.67 -1.91
N LEU A 57 2.10 21.20 -3.15
CA LEU A 57 1.25 20.73 -4.24
C LEU A 57 1.62 19.29 -4.63
N TRP A 58 2.91 19.00 -4.78
CA TRP A 58 3.39 17.65 -5.11
C TRP A 58 3.01 16.64 -4.03
N THR A 59 3.22 16.98 -2.76
CA THR A 59 2.84 16.14 -1.62
C THR A 59 1.34 15.89 -1.61
N TRP A 60 0.52 16.94 -1.82
CA TRP A 60 -0.92 16.80 -1.86
C TRP A 60 -1.39 15.89 -3.00
N ASN A 61 -0.79 16.02 -4.19
CA ASN A 61 -1.10 15.15 -5.33
C ASN A 61 -0.74 13.69 -5.05
N SER A 62 0.43 13.44 -4.45
CA SER A 62 0.87 12.10 -4.07
C SER A 62 -0.06 11.49 -3.02
N VAL A 63 -0.38 12.22 -1.96
CA VAL A 63 -1.30 11.74 -0.90
C VAL A 63 -2.68 11.44 -1.47
N LYS A 64 -3.22 12.33 -2.29
CA LYS A 64 -4.53 12.13 -2.95
C LYS A 64 -4.54 10.87 -3.81
N LEU A 65 -3.51 10.66 -4.63
CA LEU A 65 -3.37 9.48 -5.47
C LEU A 65 -3.28 8.21 -4.61
N CYS A 66 -2.44 8.20 -3.58
CA CYS A 66 -2.29 7.08 -2.67
C CYS A 66 -3.60 6.72 -1.94
N LEU A 67 -4.35 7.72 -1.48
CA LEU A 67 -5.65 7.51 -0.83
C LEU A 67 -6.67 6.86 -1.78
N ILE A 68 -6.75 7.34 -3.03
CA ILE A 68 -7.67 6.80 -4.03
C ILE A 68 -7.30 5.35 -4.35
N VAL A 69 -6.03 5.07 -4.64
CA VAL A 69 -5.54 3.73 -4.95
C VAL A 69 -5.77 2.78 -3.78
N ALA A 70 -5.40 3.19 -2.55
CA ALA A 70 -5.58 2.37 -1.36
C ALA A 70 -7.07 2.07 -1.08
N ALA A 71 -7.97 3.03 -1.29
CA ALA A 71 -9.41 2.83 -1.13
C ALA A 71 -9.96 1.82 -2.17
N ILE A 72 -9.56 1.93 -3.42
CA ILE A 72 -9.96 0.98 -4.48
C ILE A 72 -9.41 -0.41 -4.17
N GLN A 73 -8.12 -0.52 -3.85
CA GLN A 73 -7.50 -1.79 -3.47
C GLN A 73 -8.18 -2.43 -2.26
N LEU A 74 -8.52 -1.64 -1.23
CA LEU A 74 -9.23 -2.13 -0.05
C LEU A 74 -10.60 -2.69 -0.40
N ALA A 75 -11.37 -1.97 -1.24
CA ALA A 75 -12.68 -2.43 -1.69
C ALA A 75 -12.58 -3.75 -2.47
N MET A 76 -11.67 -3.84 -3.45
CA MET A 76 -11.44 -5.05 -4.23
C MET A 76 -10.96 -6.21 -3.36
N THR A 77 -10.00 -5.96 -2.47
CA THR A 77 -9.44 -6.95 -1.56
C THR A 77 -10.50 -7.49 -0.61
N SER A 78 -11.35 -6.64 -0.05
CA SER A 78 -12.38 -7.07 0.91
C SER A 78 -13.45 -7.94 0.25
N LEU A 79 -13.90 -7.59 -0.95
CA LEU A 79 -14.84 -8.40 -1.73
C LEU A 79 -14.23 -9.75 -2.12
N ALA A 80 -13.00 -9.73 -2.64
CA ALA A 80 -12.31 -10.96 -3.04
C ALA A 80 -12.04 -11.88 -1.84
N ALA A 81 -11.54 -11.34 -0.73
CA ALA A 81 -11.24 -12.11 0.48
C ALA A 81 -12.51 -12.76 1.05
N TYR A 82 -13.63 -12.04 1.09
CA TYR A 82 -14.91 -12.59 1.50
C TYR A 82 -15.36 -13.72 0.56
N ALA A 83 -15.28 -13.52 -0.75
CA ALA A 83 -15.63 -14.54 -1.73
C ALA A 83 -14.77 -15.81 -1.57
N PHE A 84 -13.46 -15.67 -1.47
CA PHE A 84 -12.54 -16.79 -1.26
C PHE A 84 -12.71 -17.45 0.12
N SER A 85 -13.17 -16.73 1.15
CA SER A 85 -13.39 -17.28 2.48
C SER A 85 -14.75 -17.98 2.63
N ARG A 86 -15.83 -17.38 2.15
CA ARG A 86 -17.21 -17.78 2.46
C ARG A 86 -18.00 -18.39 1.30
N LEU A 87 -17.75 -17.90 0.07
CA LEU A 87 -18.54 -18.38 -1.08
C LEU A 87 -17.98 -19.66 -1.67
N ARG A 88 -18.85 -20.42 -2.35
CA ARG A 88 -18.48 -21.63 -3.09
C ARG A 88 -18.55 -21.31 -4.58
N PHE A 89 -17.42 -21.37 -5.27
CA PHE A 89 -17.32 -21.16 -6.71
C PHE A 89 -16.21 -22.00 -7.33
N THR A 90 -16.30 -22.22 -8.63
CA THR A 90 -15.28 -22.94 -9.41
C THR A 90 -13.98 -22.13 -9.41
N GLY A 91 -12.87 -22.77 -9.08
CA GLY A 91 -11.56 -22.12 -8.99
C GLY A 91 -11.19 -21.61 -7.59
N ARG A 92 -12.09 -21.63 -6.59
CA ARG A 92 -11.80 -21.19 -5.22
C ARG A 92 -10.54 -21.83 -4.63
N LYS A 93 -10.35 -23.14 -4.84
CA LYS A 93 -9.25 -23.90 -4.23
C LYS A 93 -7.86 -23.46 -4.72
N TYR A 94 -7.75 -23.18 -6.02
CA TYR A 94 -6.47 -22.88 -6.65
C TYR A 94 -6.33 -21.42 -7.10
N GLY A 95 -7.44 -20.69 -7.24
CA GLY A 95 -7.45 -19.33 -7.79
C GLY A 95 -6.58 -18.36 -6.99
N LEU A 96 -6.72 -18.32 -5.66
CA LEU A 96 -5.90 -17.45 -4.84
C LEU A 96 -4.42 -17.87 -4.85
N MET A 97 -4.14 -19.17 -4.85
CA MET A 97 -2.76 -19.68 -4.97
C MET A 97 -2.14 -19.28 -6.30
N SER A 98 -2.89 -19.42 -7.40
CA SER A 98 -2.41 -18.96 -8.72
C SER A 98 -2.11 -17.47 -8.74
N LEU A 99 -2.94 -16.65 -8.14
CA LEU A 99 -2.70 -15.20 -8.03
C LEU A 99 -1.44 -14.90 -7.21
N LEU A 100 -1.21 -15.62 -6.10
CA LEU A 100 0.02 -15.47 -5.29
C LEU A 100 1.26 -15.88 -6.09
N VAL A 101 1.19 -16.97 -6.85
CA VAL A 101 2.31 -17.41 -7.72
C VAL A 101 2.61 -16.36 -8.79
N LEU A 102 1.57 -15.78 -9.41
CA LEU A 102 1.77 -14.71 -10.39
C LEU A 102 2.44 -13.47 -9.80
N GLN A 103 2.23 -13.16 -8.53
CA GLN A 103 2.90 -12.04 -7.86
C GLN A 103 4.40 -12.27 -7.57
N VAL A 104 4.92 -13.49 -7.75
CA VAL A 104 6.38 -13.74 -7.68
C VAL A 104 7.11 -13.09 -8.85
N PHE A 105 6.42 -12.87 -9.97
CA PHE A 105 7.00 -12.13 -11.10
C PHE A 105 7.18 -10.65 -10.72
N PRO A 106 8.38 -10.09 -10.96
CA PRO A 106 8.62 -8.67 -10.67
C PRO A 106 7.66 -7.77 -11.44
N SER A 107 6.97 -6.87 -10.73
CA SER A 107 6.05 -5.90 -11.35
C SER A 107 6.74 -5.01 -12.39
N SER A 108 8.04 -4.75 -12.22
CA SER A 108 8.85 -4.00 -13.17
C SER A 108 8.93 -4.66 -14.57
N MET A 109 8.78 -5.97 -14.68
CA MET A 109 8.71 -6.64 -15.98
C MET A 109 7.41 -6.36 -16.73
N ALA A 110 6.34 -6.08 -16.03
CA ALA A 110 5.04 -5.79 -16.64
C ALA A 110 4.91 -4.33 -17.13
N VAL A 111 5.83 -3.44 -16.73
CA VAL A 111 5.75 -2.00 -17.03
C VAL A 111 5.67 -1.72 -18.53
N ALA A 112 6.46 -2.40 -19.33
CA ALA A 112 6.42 -2.24 -20.79
C ALA A 112 5.05 -2.62 -21.38
N GLY A 113 4.44 -3.70 -20.87
CA GLY A 113 3.10 -4.12 -21.28
C GLY A 113 2.03 -3.12 -20.87
N TYR A 114 2.10 -2.60 -19.65
CA TYR A 114 1.21 -1.54 -19.19
C TYR A 114 1.34 -0.28 -20.03
N TYR A 115 2.58 0.14 -20.35
CA TYR A 115 2.82 1.33 -21.16
C TYR A 115 2.21 1.19 -22.55
N ILE A 116 2.41 0.05 -23.24
CA ILE A 116 1.83 -0.21 -24.56
C ILE A 116 0.30 -0.11 -24.50
N LEU A 117 -0.34 -0.75 -23.51
CA LEU A 117 -1.80 -0.69 -23.37
C LEU A 117 -2.29 0.75 -23.17
N ILE A 118 -1.65 1.50 -22.30
CA ILE A 118 -2.03 2.87 -21.99
C ILE A 118 -1.80 3.80 -23.20
N TYR A 119 -0.72 3.56 -23.93
CA TYR A 119 -0.42 4.28 -25.17
C TYR A 119 -1.51 4.04 -26.25
N GLU A 120 -1.91 2.79 -26.46
CA GLU A 120 -2.97 2.42 -27.41
C GLU A 120 -4.32 3.05 -27.05
N PHE A 121 -4.62 3.21 -25.76
CA PHE A 121 -5.83 3.89 -25.29
C PHE A 121 -5.72 5.42 -25.26
N GLY A 122 -4.57 6.00 -25.61
CA GLY A 122 -4.35 7.45 -25.57
C GLY A 122 -4.37 8.04 -24.14
N LEU A 123 -4.04 7.25 -23.14
CA LEU A 123 -4.09 7.61 -21.71
C LEU A 123 -2.70 7.88 -21.10
N VAL A 124 -1.69 8.10 -21.93
CA VAL A 124 -0.35 8.50 -21.46
C VAL A 124 -0.46 9.86 -20.73
N ASP A 125 0.35 10.05 -19.70
CA ASP A 125 0.34 11.25 -18.84
C ASP A 125 -1.01 11.48 -18.13
N SER A 126 -1.69 10.39 -17.76
CA SER A 126 -2.99 10.43 -17.11
C SER A 126 -2.94 9.83 -15.71
N ASN A 127 -3.32 10.62 -14.69
CA ASN A 127 -3.52 10.11 -13.33
C ASN A 127 -4.54 8.96 -13.27
N ALA A 128 -5.56 8.97 -14.15
CA ALA A 128 -6.56 7.90 -14.19
C ALA A 128 -5.95 6.58 -14.65
N ALA A 129 -5.08 6.60 -15.65
CA ALA A 129 -4.34 5.43 -16.11
C ALA A 129 -3.41 4.90 -15.01
N LEU A 130 -2.68 5.78 -14.33
CA LEU A 130 -1.82 5.41 -13.22
C LEU A 130 -2.62 4.77 -12.07
N ILE A 131 -3.76 5.37 -11.69
CA ILE A 131 -4.64 4.80 -10.67
C ILE A 131 -5.14 3.40 -11.10
N PHE A 132 -5.55 3.24 -12.35
CA PHE A 132 -6.01 1.95 -12.87
C PHE A 132 -4.95 0.86 -12.77
N VAL A 133 -3.70 1.17 -13.15
CA VAL A 133 -2.58 0.22 -13.07
C VAL A 133 -2.23 -0.11 -11.62
N LEU A 134 -2.11 0.91 -10.77
CA LEU A 134 -1.72 0.71 -9.37
C LEU A 134 -2.84 0.08 -8.54
N ALA A 135 -4.12 0.30 -8.90
CA ALA A 135 -5.26 -0.29 -8.20
C ALA A 135 -5.42 -1.79 -8.46
N GLY A 136 -4.68 -2.41 -9.36
CA GLY A 136 -4.81 -3.81 -9.80
C GLY A 136 -4.81 -4.87 -8.70
N GLY A 137 -4.72 -4.48 -7.46
CA GLY A 137 -4.88 -5.31 -6.28
C GLY A 137 -3.63 -6.12 -5.93
N SER A 138 -3.62 -6.60 -4.69
CA SER A 138 -2.56 -7.46 -4.18
C SER A 138 -3.15 -8.81 -3.76
N ALA A 139 -2.74 -9.89 -4.40
CA ALA A 139 -3.14 -11.24 -3.98
C ALA A 139 -2.68 -11.54 -2.55
N TYR A 140 -1.56 -10.95 -2.12
CA TYR A 140 -1.09 -11.04 -0.74
C TYR A 140 -2.09 -10.41 0.24
N ASN A 141 -2.60 -9.22 -0.05
CA ASN A 141 -3.60 -8.56 0.79
C ASN A 141 -4.93 -9.35 0.82
N ILE A 142 -5.33 -9.94 -0.31
CA ILE A 142 -6.51 -10.82 -0.38
C ILE A 142 -6.29 -12.05 0.52
N TRP A 143 -5.12 -12.69 0.43
CA TRP A 143 -4.79 -13.83 1.26
C TRP A 143 -4.75 -13.48 2.75
N LEU A 144 -4.16 -12.35 3.10
CA LEU A 144 -4.06 -11.87 4.48
C LEU A 144 -5.44 -11.63 5.09
N LEU A 145 -6.32 -10.91 4.36
CA LEU A 145 -7.69 -10.66 4.82
C LEU A 145 -8.53 -11.94 4.86
N LYS A 146 -8.39 -12.79 3.84
CA LYS A 146 -9.06 -14.09 3.81
C LYS A 146 -8.68 -14.93 5.03
N SER A 147 -7.39 -14.99 5.37
CA SER A 147 -6.92 -15.74 6.53
C SER A 147 -7.51 -15.20 7.84
N TYR A 148 -7.68 -13.88 7.95
CA TYR A 148 -8.35 -13.26 9.08
C TYR A 148 -9.84 -13.65 9.13
N ILE A 149 -10.56 -13.55 8.00
CA ILE A 149 -11.98 -13.91 7.90
C ILE A 149 -12.17 -15.41 8.17
N ASP A 150 -11.26 -16.27 7.72
CA ASP A 150 -11.32 -17.72 8.01
C ASP A 150 -11.25 -18.03 9.51
N GLY A 151 -10.59 -17.17 10.30
CA GLY A 151 -10.53 -17.26 11.75
C GLY A 151 -11.79 -16.78 12.47
N LEU A 152 -12.71 -16.13 11.78
CA LEU A 152 -13.99 -15.72 12.37
C LEU A 152 -14.97 -16.90 12.38
N PRO A 153 -15.76 -17.09 13.46
CA PRO A 153 -16.75 -18.15 13.57
C PRO A 153 -17.77 -18.09 12.44
N LYS A 154 -17.98 -19.22 11.74
CA LYS A 154 -18.94 -19.30 10.63
C LYS A 154 -20.38 -19.23 11.10
N GLU A 155 -20.61 -19.58 12.35
CA GLU A 155 -21.92 -19.53 13.02
C GLU A 155 -22.54 -18.13 12.98
N LEU A 156 -21.71 -17.09 12.94
CA LEU A 156 -22.18 -15.70 12.77
C LEU A 156 -22.85 -15.47 11.42
N ASP A 157 -22.23 -16.03 10.35
CA ASP A 157 -22.76 -15.93 9.00
C ASP A 157 -24.03 -16.78 8.84
N GLU A 158 -24.01 -18.00 9.41
CA GLU A 158 -25.11 -18.96 9.34
C GLU A 158 -26.34 -18.45 10.10
N ALA A 159 -26.16 -17.92 11.31
CA ALA A 159 -27.25 -17.32 12.10
C ALA A 159 -27.93 -16.16 11.32
N ALA A 160 -27.12 -15.26 10.77
CA ALA A 160 -27.66 -14.15 9.99
C ALA A 160 -28.42 -14.62 8.71
N MET A 161 -27.94 -15.67 8.06
CA MET A 161 -28.64 -16.25 6.90
C MET A 161 -29.94 -16.94 7.28
N VAL A 162 -30.02 -17.56 8.45
CA VAL A 162 -31.28 -18.11 9.01
C VAL A 162 -32.28 -16.97 9.27
N ASP A 163 -31.80 -15.82 9.72
CA ASP A 163 -32.61 -14.60 9.88
C ASP A 163 -32.97 -13.90 8.56
N GLY A 164 -32.62 -14.50 7.42
CA GLY A 164 -32.98 -14.01 6.08
C GLY A 164 -31.99 -13.01 5.49
N ALA A 165 -30.81 -12.83 6.07
CA ALA A 165 -29.81 -11.95 5.49
C ALA A 165 -29.18 -12.55 4.20
N THR A 166 -28.98 -11.71 3.19
CA THR A 166 -28.21 -12.09 2.00
C THR A 166 -26.72 -12.11 2.27
N HIS A 167 -25.94 -12.81 1.45
CA HIS A 167 -24.46 -12.82 1.57
C HIS A 167 -23.85 -11.41 1.59
N PHE A 168 -24.40 -10.48 0.81
CA PHE A 168 -23.91 -9.09 0.81
C PHE A 168 -24.26 -8.36 2.12
N GLN A 169 -25.40 -8.66 2.74
CA GLN A 169 -25.76 -8.12 4.04
C GLN A 169 -24.87 -8.67 5.15
N VAL A 170 -24.58 -9.98 5.15
CA VAL A 170 -23.61 -10.62 6.03
C VAL A 170 -22.23 -9.97 5.87
N PHE A 171 -21.74 -9.85 4.64
CA PHE A 171 -20.47 -9.18 4.35
C PHE A 171 -20.42 -7.76 4.94
N ARG A 172 -21.41 -6.92 4.61
CA ARG A 172 -21.39 -5.50 4.97
C ARG A 172 -21.65 -5.26 6.45
N LYS A 173 -22.58 -6.00 7.07
CA LYS A 173 -23.06 -5.72 8.44
C LYS A 173 -22.34 -6.53 9.51
N ILE A 174 -21.72 -7.64 9.18
CA ILE A 174 -21.07 -8.54 10.13
C ILE A 174 -19.58 -8.62 9.86
N ILE A 175 -19.18 -9.09 8.68
CA ILE A 175 -17.78 -9.37 8.39
C ILE A 175 -16.93 -8.11 8.31
N LEU A 176 -17.35 -7.08 7.58
CA LEU A 176 -16.57 -5.84 7.47
C LEU A 176 -16.34 -5.15 8.82
N PRO A 177 -17.34 -4.98 9.71
CA PRO A 177 -17.10 -4.42 11.04
C PRO A 177 -16.15 -5.27 11.89
N LEU A 178 -16.30 -6.59 11.87
CA LEU A 178 -15.41 -7.49 12.62
C LEU A 178 -13.99 -7.49 12.06
N ALA A 179 -13.83 -7.31 10.76
CA ALA A 179 -12.54 -7.22 10.09
C ALA A 179 -11.93 -5.82 10.08
N ALA A 180 -12.58 -4.81 10.68
CA ALA A 180 -12.12 -3.41 10.64
C ALA A 180 -10.65 -3.21 11.06
N PRO A 181 -10.11 -3.87 12.10
CA PRO A 181 -8.70 -3.74 12.45
C PRO A 181 -7.78 -4.23 11.31
N GLN A 182 -8.12 -5.37 10.68
CA GLN A 182 -7.35 -5.93 9.58
C GLN A 182 -7.47 -5.09 8.31
N LEU A 183 -8.65 -4.50 8.06
CA LEU A 183 -8.86 -3.58 6.94
C LEU A 183 -7.99 -2.32 7.08
N ALA A 184 -7.84 -1.79 8.30
CA ALA A 184 -6.95 -0.65 8.54
C ALA A 184 -5.49 -0.98 8.23
N VAL A 185 -5.02 -2.18 8.59
CA VAL A 185 -3.66 -2.65 8.26
C VAL A 185 -3.47 -2.77 6.74
N ILE A 186 -4.45 -3.35 6.04
CA ILE A 186 -4.40 -3.50 4.57
C ILE A 186 -4.42 -2.14 3.88
N PHE A 187 -5.25 -1.21 4.35
CA PHE A 187 -5.28 0.15 3.83
C PHE A 187 -3.91 0.83 3.96
N LEU A 188 -3.30 0.71 5.14
CA LEU A 188 -1.97 1.27 5.39
C LEU A 188 -0.90 0.64 4.49
N PHE A 189 -0.91 -0.68 4.32
CA PHE A 189 0.02 -1.36 3.42
C PHE A 189 -0.16 -0.93 1.97
N SER A 190 -1.41 -0.83 1.50
CA SER A 190 -1.71 -0.35 0.14
C SER A 190 -1.26 1.10 -0.05
N PHE A 191 -1.49 1.96 0.94
CA PHE A 191 -1.04 3.35 0.92
C PHE A 191 0.48 3.46 0.84
N ILE A 192 1.20 2.77 1.73
CA ILE A 192 2.67 2.78 1.77
C ILE A 192 3.25 2.22 0.48
N ALA A 193 2.71 1.12 -0.04
CA ALA A 193 3.17 0.51 -1.29
C ALA A 193 3.00 1.47 -2.48
N THR A 194 1.86 2.16 -2.56
CA THR A 194 1.61 3.16 -3.61
C THR A 194 2.51 4.39 -3.44
N TYR A 195 2.71 4.86 -2.21
CA TYR A 195 3.57 6.01 -1.93
C TYR A 195 5.04 5.74 -2.27
N SER A 196 5.50 4.52 -2.08
CA SER A 196 6.88 4.08 -2.36
C SER A 196 7.07 3.68 -3.83
N GLU A 197 5.99 3.65 -4.64
CA GLU A 197 6.07 3.29 -6.04
C GLU A 197 6.62 4.47 -6.86
N TYR A 198 7.78 4.26 -7.48
CA TYR A 198 8.45 5.27 -8.28
C TYR A 198 8.54 4.89 -9.75
N VAL A 199 8.81 3.61 -10.05
CA VAL A 199 9.17 3.16 -11.40
C VAL A 199 8.00 3.33 -12.37
N ILE A 200 6.82 2.84 -11.99
CA ILE A 200 5.62 2.94 -12.82
C ILE A 200 5.24 4.43 -12.94
N THR A 201 5.24 5.15 -11.82
CA THR A 201 4.86 6.57 -11.79
C THR A 201 5.73 7.42 -12.69
N SER A 202 7.06 7.25 -12.66
CA SER A 202 8.00 8.03 -13.48
C SER A 202 7.93 7.74 -14.98
N ILE A 203 7.39 6.58 -15.38
CA ILE A 203 7.20 6.21 -16.78
C ILE A 203 5.86 6.70 -17.31
N PHE A 204 4.84 6.76 -16.46
CA PHE A 204 3.46 7.10 -16.86
C PHE A 204 3.13 8.58 -16.75
N LEU A 205 3.80 9.31 -15.87
CA LEU A 205 3.64 10.76 -15.70
C LEU A 205 4.97 11.43 -16.08
N GLN A 206 4.94 12.25 -17.11
CA GLN A 206 6.10 13.03 -17.62
C GLN A 206 5.90 14.52 -17.37
#